data_1872b1dcf5b10be7569c63a26baa635c
#
_entry.id   1872b1dcf5b10be7569c63a26baa635c
#
_cell.length_a   1.000
_cell.length_b   1.000
_cell.length_c   1.000
_cell.angle_alpha   90.00
_cell.angle_beta   90.00
_cell.angle_gamma   90.00
#
_symmetry.space_group_name_H-M   'P 1'
#
loop_
_entity.id
_entity.type
_entity.pdbx_description
1 polymer ?
#
loop_
_entity_poly.entity_id
_entity_poly.type
_entity_poly.pdbx_seq_one_letter_code
_entity_poly.pdbx_strand_id
1 'polypeptide(L)'
;MELGRISAIFRYPVKSMAGELLDVARLSWHGIEGDRRLAFRRLTDKSGFPWLTASKLPQLLLYKPFGLDSNTAERLPTHVRTPDGKEYELRSDELREEVSSRYGSDVELMNLKHGIFDEACISVLSLGTVHGIERESGRDVDRRRFRPNVAIETRSAEPFEEDRWVGRTLMFGEGNSGAALRVTMRDERCVMVNFDPDTAERDSEVMKTVVRMNGNYAGVYGTVVRAGELRVGQVVTLGA
;
A
#
# COMPACT_ATOMS: atom_id res chain seq x y z
N MET A 1 -10.15 -4.00 -23.44
CA MET A 1 -8.82 -3.68 -24.02
C MET A 1 -7.75 -4.15 -23.06
N GLU A 2 -6.75 -4.89 -23.51
CA GLU A 2 -5.64 -5.31 -22.67
C GLU A 2 -4.75 -4.10 -22.33
N LEU A 3 -4.59 -3.84 -21.02
CA LEU A 3 -3.74 -2.76 -20.51
C LEU A 3 -2.29 -3.19 -20.36
N GLY A 4 -2.08 -4.39 -19.84
CA GLY A 4 -0.75 -4.88 -19.48
C GLY A 4 -0.82 -6.09 -18.55
N ARG A 5 0.14 -6.18 -17.62
CA ARG A 5 0.23 -7.30 -16.68
C ARG A 5 0.55 -6.83 -15.27
N ILE A 6 0.14 -7.62 -14.28
CA ILE A 6 0.54 -7.40 -12.88
C ILE A 6 2.06 -7.62 -12.79
N SER A 7 2.79 -6.57 -12.45
CA SER A 7 4.24 -6.61 -12.22
C SER A 7 4.60 -6.97 -10.78
N ALA A 8 3.78 -6.53 -9.81
CA ALA A 8 3.98 -6.86 -8.41
C ALA A 8 2.67 -6.74 -7.62
N ILE A 9 2.57 -7.52 -6.55
CA ILE A 9 1.48 -7.47 -5.59
C ILE A 9 2.09 -7.24 -4.20
N PHE A 10 1.59 -6.23 -3.47
CA PHE A 10 2.03 -5.91 -2.13
C PHE A 10 0.90 -6.03 -1.13
N ARG A 11 1.23 -6.56 0.05
CA ARG A 11 0.37 -6.55 1.22
C ARG A 11 1.07 -5.79 2.34
N TYR A 12 0.34 -4.97 3.08
CA TYR A 12 0.83 -4.17 4.21
C TYR A 12 0.01 -4.50 5.45
N PRO A 13 0.28 -5.59 6.17
CA PRO A 13 -0.58 -6.05 7.26
C PRO A 13 -0.80 -5.02 8.34
N VAL A 14 0.25 -4.25 8.66
CA VAL A 14 0.22 -3.15 9.64
C VAL A 14 0.39 -1.82 8.92
N LYS A 15 -0.55 -0.89 9.14
CA LYS A 15 -0.50 0.46 8.57
C LYS A 15 0.84 1.13 8.85
N SER A 16 1.44 1.70 7.82
CA SER A 16 2.74 2.41 7.86
C SER A 16 3.99 1.57 8.15
N MET A 17 3.87 0.28 8.42
CA MET A 17 5.02 -0.63 8.49
C MET A 17 5.41 -1.15 7.10
N ALA A 18 6.54 -1.84 7.02
CA ALA A 18 6.99 -2.50 5.79
C ALA A 18 5.90 -3.42 5.23
N GLY A 19 5.82 -3.47 3.91
CA GLY A 19 4.98 -4.42 3.21
C GLY A 19 5.73 -5.69 2.85
N GLU A 20 4.98 -6.67 2.39
CA GLU A 20 5.49 -7.92 1.84
C GLU A 20 5.11 -8.03 0.36
N LEU A 21 6.03 -8.57 -0.42
CA LEU A 21 5.82 -8.88 -1.83
C LEU A 21 5.20 -10.27 -1.94
N LEU A 22 4.16 -10.40 -2.75
CA LEU A 22 3.44 -11.66 -2.95
C LEU A 22 3.44 -12.06 -4.43
N ASP A 23 3.64 -13.34 -4.72
CA ASP A 23 3.43 -13.87 -6.07
C ASP A 23 1.94 -14.08 -6.37
N VAL A 24 1.18 -14.38 -5.31
CA VAL A 24 -0.26 -14.63 -5.36
C VAL A 24 -0.93 -13.98 -4.17
N ALA A 25 -2.06 -13.31 -4.40
CA ALA A 25 -2.90 -12.75 -3.34
C ALA A 25 -4.38 -13.06 -3.58
N ARG A 26 -5.12 -13.25 -2.50
CA ARG A 26 -6.57 -13.37 -2.55
C ARG A 26 -7.19 -11.98 -2.39
N LEU A 27 -7.95 -11.57 -3.39
CA LEU A 27 -8.77 -10.35 -3.37
C LEU A 27 -10.15 -10.70 -2.82
N SER A 28 -10.47 -10.19 -1.66
CA SER A 28 -11.77 -10.28 -0.99
C SER A 28 -12.55 -8.97 -1.13
N TRP A 29 -13.78 -8.90 -0.62
CA TRP A 29 -14.59 -7.69 -0.67
C TRP A 29 -13.97 -6.49 0.07
N HIS A 30 -13.07 -6.72 1.00
CA HIS A 30 -12.37 -5.71 1.78
C HIS A 30 -10.90 -5.54 1.36
N GLY A 31 -10.59 -5.79 0.07
CA GLY A 31 -9.25 -5.69 -0.46
C GLY A 31 -8.46 -7.01 -0.40
N ILE A 32 -7.14 -6.93 -0.47
CA ILE A 32 -6.26 -8.10 -0.29
C ILE A 32 -6.41 -8.62 1.14
N GLU A 33 -6.58 -9.93 1.29
CA GLU A 33 -6.70 -10.56 2.61
C GLU A 33 -5.48 -10.25 3.48
N GLY A 34 -5.75 -9.77 4.71
CA GLY A 34 -4.71 -9.39 5.65
C GLY A 34 -4.10 -8.00 5.42
N ASP A 35 -4.49 -7.27 4.37
CA ASP A 35 -3.94 -5.94 4.10
C ASP A 35 -4.51 -4.90 5.07
N ARG A 36 -3.63 -4.10 5.70
CA ARG A 36 -3.94 -2.96 6.60
C ARG A 36 -4.99 -3.28 7.68
N ARG A 37 -4.99 -4.53 8.19
CA ARG A 37 -5.90 -4.93 9.28
C ARG A 37 -5.48 -4.38 10.63
N LEU A 38 -4.22 -3.99 10.78
CA LEU A 38 -3.61 -3.54 12.01
C LEU A 38 -3.08 -2.11 11.86
N ALA A 39 -3.22 -1.30 12.91
CA ALA A 39 -2.61 0.02 13.00
C ALA A 39 -2.41 0.43 14.45
N PHE A 40 -1.38 1.21 14.73
CA PHE A 40 -1.24 1.88 16.01
C PHE A 40 -2.14 3.11 16.07
N ARG A 41 -2.98 3.17 17.11
CA ARG A 41 -3.79 4.33 17.45
C ARG A 41 -3.03 5.21 18.42
N ARG A 42 -2.99 6.51 18.18
CA ARG A 42 -2.47 7.51 19.11
C ARG A 42 -3.53 7.81 20.16
N LEU A 43 -3.26 7.52 21.44
CA LEU A 43 -4.27 7.62 22.50
C LEU A 43 -4.66 9.06 22.82
N THR A 44 -3.76 10.00 22.61
CA THR A 44 -4.00 11.44 22.85
C THR A 44 -4.77 12.14 21.72
N ASP A 45 -4.86 11.51 20.53
CA ASP A 45 -5.53 12.09 19.38
C ASP A 45 -7.03 11.77 19.37
N LYS A 46 -7.85 12.81 19.40
CA LYS A 46 -9.32 12.73 19.36
C LYS A 46 -9.91 13.05 17.98
N SER A 47 -9.07 13.17 16.94
CA SER A 47 -9.53 13.43 15.57
C SER A 47 -10.20 12.19 14.95
N GLY A 48 -10.84 12.37 13.80
CA GLY A 48 -11.39 11.26 13.01
C GLY A 48 -10.32 10.34 12.40
N PHE A 49 -9.04 10.72 12.47
CA PHE A 49 -7.90 9.94 11.94
C PHE A 49 -6.80 9.79 13.01
N PRO A 50 -7.03 8.99 14.06
CA PRO A 50 -6.11 8.87 15.19
C PRO A 50 -4.91 7.94 14.92
N TRP A 51 -4.74 7.44 13.70
CA TRP A 51 -3.72 6.46 13.38
C TRP A 51 -2.32 7.05 13.37
N LEU A 52 -1.38 6.33 13.97
CA LEU A 52 0.04 6.64 13.83
C LEU A 52 0.49 6.25 12.43
N THR A 53 1.01 7.22 11.70
CA THR A 53 1.50 7.03 10.34
C THR A 53 2.99 7.31 10.23
N ALA A 54 3.63 6.81 9.18
CA ALA A 54 5.04 7.09 8.94
C ALA A 54 5.32 8.57 8.61
N SER A 55 4.30 9.38 8.30
CA SER A 55 4.49 10.83 8.23
C SER A 55 4.78 11.46 9.60
N LYS A 56 4.40 10.79 10.70
CA LYS A 56 4.67 11.20 12.09
C LYS A 56 5.84 10.45 12.72
N LEU A 57 6.05 9.20 12.33
CA LEU A 57 7.17 8.36 12.75
C LEU A 57 7.71 7.61 11.54
N PRO A 58 8.62 8.20 10.74
CA PRO A 58 9.15 7.60 9.51
C PRO A 58 9.77 6.22 9.71
N GLN A 59 10.39 5.99 10.86
CA GLN A 59 11.01 4.70 11.22
C GLN A 59 10.02 3.54 11.20
N LEU A 60 8.69 3.76 11.26
CA LEU A 60 7.71 2.68 11.12
C LEU A 60 7.86 1.92 9.79
N LEU A 61 8.33 2.58 8.72
CA LEU A 61 8.59 1.93 7.43
C LEU A 61 9.60 0.79 7.53
N LEU A 62 10.49 0.85 8.53
CA LEU A 62 11.57 -0.12 8.74
C LEU A 62 11.15 -1.29 9.64
N TYR A 63 9.99 -1.21 10.30
CA TYR A 63 9.44 -2.32 11.08
C TYR A 63 8.91 -3.37 10.11
N LYS A 64 9.40 -4.60 10.23
CA LYS A 64 9.09 -5.71 9.32
C LYS A 64 8.18 -6.73 10.02
N PRO A 65 6.86 -6.71 9.80
CA PRO A 65 5.97 -7.76 10.28
C PRO A 65 6.35 -9.11 9.66
N PHE A 66 6.31 -10.18 10.45
CA PHE A 66 6.62 -11.54 9.99
C PHE A 66 5.90 -12.60 10.83
N GLY A 67 6.07 -13.86 10.43
CA GLY A 67 5.30 -14.97 10.99
C GLY A 67 3.86 -14.94 10.47
N LEU A 68 3.18 -16.08 10.56
CA LEU A 68 1.81 -16.20 10.09
C LEU A 68 0.95 -16.86 11.17
N ASP A 69 -0.12 -16.19 11.57
CA ASP A 69 -1.15 -16.82 12.38
C ASP A 69 -1.97 -17.77 11.52
N SER A 70 -1.69 -19.07 11.63
CA SER A 70 -2.39 -20.12 10.91
C SER A 70 -3.83 -20.33 11.40
N ASN A 71 -4.19 -19.78 12.56
CA ASN A 71 -5.52 -19.92 13.15
C ASN A 71 -6.51 -18.89 12.59
N THR A 72 -6.04 -17.90 11.84
CA THR A 72 -6.89 -16.91 11.20
C THR A 72 -6.90 -17.08 9.67
N ALA A 73 -8.08 -16.92 9.06
CA ALA A 73 -8.22 -16.97 7.61
C ALA A 73 -7.39 -15.88 6.91
N GLU A 74 -7.18 -14.75 7.57
CA GLU A 74 -6.44 -13.60 7.04
C GLU A 74 -4.91 -13.75 7.13
N ARG A 75 -4.41 -14.77 7.84
CA ARG A 75 -2.97 -15.06 7.97
C ARG A 75 -2.16 -13.80 8.37
N LEU A 76 -2.62 -13.13 9.43
CA LEU A 76 -1.95 -11.94 9.94
C LEU A 76 -0.58 -12.28 10.53
N PRO A 77 0.38 -11.33 10.54
CA PRO A 77 1.67 -11.56 11.16
C PRO A 77 1.52 -11.74 12.68
N THR A 78 2.39 -12.56 13.24
CA THR A 78 2.46 -12.81 14.70
C THR A 78 3.53 -11.98 15.38
N HIS A 79 4.56 -11.57 14.65
CA HIS A 79 5.73 -10.88 15.17
C HIS A 79 6.07 -9.67 14.28
N VAL A 80 6.94 -8.81 14.83
CA VAL A 80 7.55 -7.71 14.09
C VAL A 80 9.02 -7.60 14.46
N ARG A 81 9.87 -7.36 13.47
CA ARG A 81 11.29 -7.04 13.65
C ARG A 81 11.47 -5.53 13.53
N THR A 82 12.10 -4.92 14.51
CA THR A 82 12.39 -3.49 14.55
C THR A 82 13.62 -3.13 13.71
N PRO A 83 13.87 -1.84 13.43
CA PRO A 83 15.06 -1.40 12.67
C PRO A 83 16.40 -1.81 13.30
N ASP A 84 16.46 -1.93 14.63
CA ASP A 84 17.64 -2.37 15.38
C ASP A 84 17.73 -3.89 15.57
N GLY A 85 16.86 -4.64 14.87
CA GLY A 85 16.92 -6.10 14.77
C GLY A 85 16.25 -6.87 15.91
N LYS A 86 15.64 -6.19 16.87
CA LYS A 86 14.86 -6.85 17.92
C LYS A 86 13.55 -7.40 17.38
N GLU A 87 13.10 -8.50 17.93
CA GLU A 87 11.85 -9.15 17.58
C GLU A 87 10.88 -9.11 18.74
N TYR A 88 9.65 -8.76 18.46
CA TYR A 88 8.56 -8.71 19.42
C TYR A 88 7.35 -9.46 18.90
N GLU A 89 6.57 -10.05 19.79
CA GLU A 89 5.20 -10.42 19.43
C GLU A 89 4.42 -9.18 19.07
N LEU A 90 3.67 -9.25 17.96
CA LEU A 90 2.97 -8.09 17.42
C LEU A 90 1.94 -7.47 18.37
N ARG A 91 1.41 -8.28 19.30
CA ARG A 91 0.38 -7.86 20.27
C ARG A 91 0.93 -7.68 21.69
N SER A 92 2.24 -7.69 21.86
CA SER A 92 2.86 -7.58 23.18
C SER A 92 2.89 -6.14 23.68
N ASP A 93 2.95 -6.00 25.02
CA ASP A 93 3.14 -4.70 25.66
C ASP A 93 4.53 -4.13 25.34
N GLU A 94 5.53 -4.98 25.18
CA GLU A 94 6.91 -4.57 24.87
C GLU A 94 6.97 -3.86 23.50
N LEU A 95 6.26 -4.36 22.49
CA LEU A 95 6.18 -3.66 21.18
C LEU A 95 5.42 -2.34 21.32
N ARG A 96 4.34 -2.32 22.07
CA ARG A 96 3.56 -1.09 22.32
C ARG A 96 4.45 -0.02 22.99
N GLU A 97 5.22 -0.40 23.98
CA GLU A 97 6.16 0.48 24.70
C GLU A 97 7.30 0.96 23.81
N GLU A 98 7.87 0.08 22.99
CA GLU A 98 8.88 0.41 21.98
C GLU A 98 8.38 1.48 21.01
N VAL A 99 7.19 1.29 20.42
CA VAL A 99 6.59 2.26 19.49
C VAL A 99 6.20 3.55 20.21
N SER A 100 5.62 3.48 21.41
CA SER A 100 5.27 4.65 22.23
C SER A 100 6.51 5.50 22.55
N SER A 101 7.60 4.84 22.95
CA SER A 101 8.87 5.51 23.26
C SER A 101 9.45 6.25 22.06
N ARG A 102 9.47 5.60 20.88
CA ARG A 102 9.97 6.24 19.66
C ARG A 102 9.07 7.37 19.15
N TYR A 103 7.77 7.21 19.33
CA TYR A 103 6.81 8.25 18.94
C TYR A 103 6.76 9.41 19.96
N GLY A 104 7.10 9.16 21.20
CA GLY A 104 7.06 10.14 22.30
C GLY A 104 5.66 10.32 22.92
N SER A 105 4.73 9.41 22.69
CA SER A 105 3.40 9.41 23.28
C SER A 105 2.77 8.02 23.19
N ASP A 106 1.79 7.75 24.07
CA ASP A 106 1.16 6.44 24.15
C ASP A 106 0.39 6.07 22.89
N VAL A 107 0.57 4.83 22.47
CA VAL A 107 -0.13 4.20 21.35
C VAL A 107 -0.72 2.86 21.76
N GLU A 108 -1.69 2.39 20.98
CA GLU A 108 -2.34 1.09 21.14
C GLU A 108 -2.49 0.42 19.77
N LEU A 109 -2.18 -0.88 19.68
CA LEU A 109 -2.38 -1.64 18.46
C LEU A 109 -3.86 -2.03 18.33
N MET A 110 -4.49 -1.56 17.25
CA MET A 110 -5.87 -1.88 16.91
C MET A 110 -5.94 -2.89 15.76
N ASN A 111 -6.94 -3.75 15.80
CA ASN A 111 -7.28 -4.67 14.71
C ASN A 111 -8.71 -4.36 14.24
N LEU A 112 -8.86 -4.04 12.96
CA LEU A 112 -10.14 -3.77 12.33
C LEU A 112 -10.39 -4.76 11.19
N LYS A 113 -11.48 -5.51 11.26
CA LYS A 113 -11.85 -6.55 10.29
C LYS A 113 -11.94 -6.06 8.84
N HIS A 114 -12.33 -4.80 8.64
CA HIS A 114 -12.51 -4.22 7.31
C HIS A 114 -11.28 -3.45 6.78
N GLY A 115 -10.20 -3.42 7.56
CA GLY A 115 -9.00 -2.68 7.24
C GLY A 115 -9.03 -1.20 7.65
N ILE A 116 -7.84 -0.60 7.69
CA ILE A 116 -7.60 0.80 8.06
C ILE A 116 -6.98 1.46 6.84
N PHE A 117 -7.82 1.82 5.89
CA PHE A 117 -7.41 2.44 4.63
C PHE A 117 -7.46 3.97 4.75
N ASP A 118 -6.76 4.65 3.85
CA ASP A 118 -6.84 6.10 3.77
C ASP A 118 -8.12 6.52 3.04
N GLU A 119 -8.38 5.95 1.85
CA GLU A 119 -9.56 6.27 1.03
C GLU A 119 -10.32 5.00 0.59
N ALA A 120 -9.65 4.03 -0.02
CA ALA A 120 -10.27 2.80 -0.49
C ALA A 120 -9.38 1.57 -0.29
N CYS A 121 -9.97 0.39 -0.46
CA CYS A 121 -9.34 -0.87 -0.05
C CYS A 121 -8.23 -1.38 -0.97
N ILE A 122 -8.08 -0.86 -2.19
CA ILE A 122 -7.01 -1.24 -3.13
C ILE A 122 -6.43 0.00 -3.78
N SER A 123 -5.11 0.14 -3.72
CA SER A 123 -4.34 1.11 -4.49
C SER A 123 -3.63 0.39 -5.64
N VAL A 124 -3.76 0.95 -6.86
CA VAL A 124 -3.14 0.45 -8.09
C VAL A 124 -2.25 1.53 -8.68
N LEU A 125 -1.05 1.15 -9.12
CA LEU A 125 -0.06 2.06 -9.67
C LEU A 125 0.48 1.51 -11.00
N SER A 126 0.55 2.36 -12.03
CA SER A 126 1.28 2.05 -13.27
C SER A 126 2.79 2.21 -13.07
N LEU A 127 3.58 1.28 -13.59
CA LEU A 127 5.04 1.45 -13.63
C LEU A 127 5.45 2.60 -14.55
N GLY A 128 4.65 2.92 -15.57
CA GLY A 128 4.87 4.11 -16.41
C GLY A 128 4.92 5.39 -15.59
N THR A 129 4.07 5.51 -14.56
CA THR A 129 4.07 6.63 -13.63
C THR A 129 5.35 6.70 -12.79
N VAL A 130 5.80 5.57 -12.24
CA VAL A 130 7.06 5.52 -11.48
C VAL A 130 8.23 5.96 -12.36
N HIS A 131 8.39 5.35 -13.54
CA HIS A 131 9.46 5.70 -14.49
C HIS A 131 9.36 7.14 -15.00
N GLY A 132 8.14 7.69 -15.12
CA GLY A 132 7.94 9.09 -15.46
C GLY A 132 8.49 10.02 -14.38
N ILE A 133 8.20 9.72 -13.12
CA ILE A 133 8.68 10.48 -11.96
C ILE A 133 10.20 10.35 -11.84
N GLU A 134 10.78 9.16 -12.06
CA GLU A 134 12.24 8.94 -12.08
C GLU A 134 12.92 9.84 -13.14
N ARG A 135 12.44 9.81 -14.38
CA ARG A 135 13.01 10.62 -15.47
C ARG A 135 12.93 12.10 -15.18
N GLU A 136 11.80 12.59 -14.66
CA GLU A 136 11.58 14.02 -14.41
C GLU A 136 12.37 14.51 -13.18
N SER A 137 12.48 13.69 -12.13
CA SER A 137 13.20 14.06 -10.90
C SER A 137 14.72 13.86 -11.01
N GLY A 138 15.18 13.01 -11.95
CA GLY A 138 16.56 12.55 -12.01
C GLY A 138 16.97 11.67 -10.81
N ARG A 139 16.01 11.05 -10.13
CA ARG A 139 16.18 10.21 -8.94
C ARG A 139 15.75 8.78 -9.23
N ASP A 140 16.34 7.83 -8.53
CA ASP A 140 15.80 6.47 -8.43
C ASP A 140 14.58 6.49 -7.49
N VAL A 141 13.44 6.04 -7.97
CA VAL A 141 12.16 6.11 -7.24
C VAL A 141 11.57 4.72 -7.05
N ASP A 142 11.81 4.15 -5.88
CA ASP A 142 11.18 2.88 -5.56
C ASP A 142 9.65 2.99 -5.52
N ARG A 143 8.97 2.13 -6.29
CA ARG A 143 7.50 2.04 -6.33
C ARG A 143 6.86 1.83 -4.95
N ARG A 144 7.59 1.22 -3.98
CA ARG A 144 7.12 1.01 -2.61
C ARG A 144 6.88 2.31 -1.84
N ARG A 145 7.45 3.44 -2.26
CA ARG A 145 7.15 4.79 -1.71
C ARG A 145 5.67 5.13 -1.84
N PHE A 146 5.03 4.68 -2.92
CA PHE A 146 3.60 4.88 -3.20
C PHE A 146 2.70 3.86 -2.49
N ARG A 147 3.27 2.81 -1.90
CA ARG A 147 2.56 1.75 -1.17
C ARG A 147 1.36 1.16 -1.93
N PRO A 148 1.51 0.84 -3.22
CA PRO A 148 0.42 0.24 -4.00
C PRO A 148 0.15 -1.19 -3.51
N ASN A 149 -1.09 -1.66 -3.69
CA ASN A 149 -1.39 -3.08 -3.56
C ASN A 149 -1.03 -3.83 -4.85
N VAL A 150 -1.27 -3.22 -6.00
CA VAL A 150 -0.98 -3.80 -7.31
C VAL A 150 -0.20 -2.81 -8.14
N ALA A 151 0.99 -3.21 -8.61
CA ALA A 151 1.73 -2.49 -9.64
C ALA A 151 1.49 -3.15 -11.00
N ILE A 152 1.16 -2.35 -12.01
CA ILE A 152 0.87 -2.83 -13.37
C ILE A 152 1.96 -2.32 -14.30
N GLU A 153 2.56 -3.24 -15.05
CA GLU A 153 3.37 -2.91 -16.21
C GLU A 153 2.42 -2.78 -17.41
N THR A 154 2.20 -1.57 -17.84
CA THR A 154 1.27 -1.26 -18.94
C THR A 154 1.98 -1.25 -20.30
N ARG A 155 1.23 -1.54 -21.36
CA ARG A 155 1.77 -1.55 -22.73
C ARG A 155 2.17 -0.16 -23.23
N SER A 156 1.45 0.88 -22.81
CA SER A 156 1.72 2.26 -23.23
C SER A 156 2.94 2.83 -22.53
N ALA A 157 3.20 2.40 -21.29
CA ALA A 157 4.20 2.94 -20.38
C ALA A 157 4.12 4.48 -20.20
N GLU A 158 2.95 5.09 -20.52
CA GLU A 158 2.73 6.52 -20.33
C GLU A 158 2.61 6.85 -18.83
N PRO A 159 3.26 7.93 -18.36
CA PRO A 159 3.06 8.39 -16.99
C PRO A 159 1.60 8.80 -16.74
N PHE A 160 1.07 8.45 -15.58
CA PHE A 160 -0.28 8.80 -15.11
C PHE A 160 -1.43 8.31 -16.02
N GLU A 161 -1.20 7.30 -16.84
CA GLU A 161 -2.26 6.71 -17.67
C GLU A 161 -3.40 6.14 -16.83
N GLU A 162 -3.12 5.71 -15.61
CA GLU A 162 -4.10 5.20 -14.66
C GLU A 162 -5.18 6.21 -14.27
N ASP A 163 -4.94 7.51 -14.41
CA ASP A 163 -5.94 8.55 -14.18
C ASP A 163 -7.16 8.36 -15.11
N ARG A 164 -6.94 7.85 -16.33
CA ARG A 164 -7.99 7.56 -17.32
C ARG A 164 -8.81 6.30 -16.99
N TRP A 165 -8.40 5.53 -15.96
CA TRP A 165 -9.14 4.34 -15.52
C TRP A 165 -10.24 4.67 -14.51
N VAL A 166 -10.27 5.89 -13.98
CA VAL A 166 -11.32 6.32 -13.04
C VAL A 166 -12.69 6.18 -13.68
N GLY A 167 -13.61 5.54 -12.96
CA GLY A 167 -14.94 5.21 -13.45
C GLY A 167 -15.00 3.94 -14.30
N ARG A 168 -13.88 3.22 -14.50
CA ARG A 168 -13.83 1.97 -15.29
C ARG A 168 -13.48 0.76 -14.40
N THR A 169 -13.57 -0.42 -14.99
CA THR A 169 -13.33 -1.67 -14.27
C THR A 169 -12.05 -2.34 -14.78
N LEU A 170 -11.10 -2.59 -13.87
CA LEU A 170 -9.95 -3.45 -14.11
C LEU A 170 -10.38 -4.90 -13.89
N MET A 171 -10.14 -5.74 -14.87
CA MET A 171 -10.38 -7.19 -14.81
C MET A 171 -9.03 -7.91 -14.85
N PHE A 172 -8.84 -8.86 -13.95
CA PHE A 172 -7.60 -9.60 -13.78
C PHE A 172 -7.77 -11.03 -14.28
N GLY A 173 -6.92 -11.45 -15.23
CA GLY A 173 -6.97 -12.75 -15.86
C GLY A 173 -7.73 -12.76 -17.18
N GLU A 174 -7.86 -13.96 -17.75
CA GLU A 174 -8.56 -14.15 -19.02
C GLU A 174 -10.08 -14.31 -18.82
N GLY A 175 -10.84 -13.71 -19.71
CA GLY A 175 -12.29 -13.76 -19.68
C GLY A 175 -12.94 -12.92 -18.57
N ASN A 176 -14.21 -13.20 -18.30
CA ASN A 176 -15.04 -12.41 -17.37
C ASN A 176 -15.17 -13.04 -15.97
N SER A 177 -14.45 -14.12 -15.64
CA SER A 177 -14.59 -14.85 -14.37
C SER A 177 -13.53 -14.47 -13.32
N GLY A 178 -12.44 -13.83 -13.70
CA GLY A 178 -11.35 -13.42 -12.80
C GLY A 178 -11.74 -12.29 -11.83
N ALA A 179 -10.88 -11.99 -10.88
CA ALA A 179 -11.05 -10.86 -9.97
C ALA A 179 -11.30 -9.55 -10.73
N ALA A 180 -12.05 -8.62 -10.14
CA ALA A 180 -12.30 -7.33 -10.77
C ALA A 180 -12.41 -6.19 -9.75
N LEU A 181 -11.94 -5.02 -10.15
CA LEU A 181 -11.84 -3.81 -9.35
C LEU A 181 -12.49 -2.64 -10.11
N ARG A 182 -13.45 -1.95 -9.50
CA ARG A 182 -13.93 -0.67 -10.00
C ARG A 182 -13.00 0.44 -9.53
N VAL A 183 -12.36 1.13 -10.45
CA VAL A 183 -11.53 2.30 -10.13
C VAL A 183 -12.46 3.46 -9.78
N THR A 184 -12.31 4.01 -8.57
CA THR A 184 -13.23 5.01 -8.02
C THR A 184 -12.68 6.41 -8.05
N MET A 185 -11.38 6.57 -7.83
CA MET A 185 -10.73 7.88 -7.76
C MET A 185 -9.23 7.79 -8.01
N ARG A 186 -8.61 8.93 -8.30
CA ARG A 186 -7.15 9.07 -8.30
C ARG A 186 -6.61 9.00 -6.87
N ASP A 187 -5.40 8.49 -6.71
CA ASP A 187 -4.73 8.40 -5.41
C ASP A 187 -3.98 9.72 -5.14
N GLU A 188 -4.54 10.55 -4.25
CA GLU A 188 -3.89 11.79 -3.81
C GLU A 188 -2.74 11.45 -2.86
N ARG A 189 -1.54 11.90 -3.21
CA ARG A 189 -0.33 11.53 -2.48
C ARG A 189 -0.04 12.52 -1.34
N CYS A 190 0.39 11.97 -0.24
CA CYS A 190 0.86 12.73 0.91
C CYS A 190 2.39 12.64 1.03
N VAL A 191 2.97 13.32 2.01
CA VAL A 191 4.42 13.37 2.27
C VAL A 191 5.08 12.00 2.44
N MET A 192 4.30 10.93 2.59
CA MET A 192 4.78 9.55 2.71
C MET A 192 5.65 9.12 1.53
N VAL A 193 5.36 9.57 0.30
CA VAL A 193 6.15 9.21 -0.90
C VAL A 193 7.58 9.73 -0.85
N ASN A 194 7.85 10.69 0.02
CA ASN A 194 9.19 11.23 0.22
C ASN A 194 10.12 10.30 1.03
N PHE A 195 9.55 9.33 1.75
CA PHE A 195 10.38 8.47 2.59
C PHE A 195 10.82 7.23 1.84
N ASP A 196 12.11 6.94 1.92
CA ASP A 196 12.67 5.71 1.39
C ASP A 196 12.16 4.50 2.19
N PRO A 197 11.69 3.43 1.54
CA PRO A 197 11.11 2.30 2.24
C PRO A 197 12.11 1.45 3.03
N ASP A 198 13.41 1.54 2.73
CA ASP A 198 14.47 0.74 3.35
C ASP A 198 15.33 1.53 4.35
N THR A 199 15.37 2.87 4.23
CA THR A 199 16.19 3.72 5.11
C THR A 199 15.36 4.71 5.94
N ALA A 200 14.10 4.95 5.56
CA ALA A 200 13.23 6.01 6.05
C ALA A 200 13.80 7.43 5.83
N GLU A 201 14.84 7.57 5.01
CA GLU A 201 15.39 8.87 4.63
C GLU A 201 14.40 9.63 3.77
N ARG A 202 14.38 10.94 3.97
CA ARG A 202 13.44 11.82 3.28
C ARG A 202 14.06 12.43 2.03
N ASP A 203 13.45 12.20 0.88
CA ASP A 203 13.71 12.92 -0.37
C ASP A 203 12.45 13.68 -0.80
N SER A 204 12.43 14.98 -0.55
CA SER A 204 11.26 15.83 -0.86
C SER A 204 11.08 16.08 -2.36
N GLU A 205 12.05 15.73 -3.20
CA GLU A 205 11.95 15.93 -4.64
C GLU A 205 10.92 14.99 -5.28
N VAL A 206 10.72 13.79 -4.71
CA VAL A 206 9.71 12.85 -5.20
C VAL A 206 8.32 13.49 -5.18
N MET A 207 7.89 14.03 -4.03
CA MET A 207 6.57 14.68 -3.91
C MET A 207 6.46 15.93 -4.76
N LYS A 208 7.51 16.77 -4.80
CA LYS A 208 7.52 17.97 -5.65
C LYS A 208 7.36 17.61 -7.12
N THR A 209 8.00 16.54 -7.57
CA THR A 209 7.86 16.05 -8.94
C THR A 209 6.46 15.57 -9.23
N VAL A 210 5.83 14.79 -8.34
CA VAL A 210 4.43 14.38 -8.48
C VAL A 210 3.51 15.59 -8.60
N VAL A 211 3.68 16.59 -7.72
CA VAL A 211 2.88 17.85 -7.77
C VAL A 211 3.06 18.57 -9.10
N ARG A 212 4.30 18.73 -9.55
CA ARG A 212 4.62 19.43 -10.80
C ARG A 212 4.06 18.73 -12.02
N MET A 213 4.14 17.39 -12.07
CA MET A 213 3.70 16.59 -13.22
C MET A 213 2.19 16.36 -13.26
N ASN A 214 1.56 16.11 -12.12
CA ASN A 214 0.17 15.64 -12.07
C ASN A 214 -0.66 16.16 -10.87
N GLY A 215 -0.33 17.32 -10.34
CA GLY A 215 -1.18 18.01 -9.36
C GLY A 215 -1.42 17.22 -8.08
N ASN A 216 -0.42 16.48 -7.59
CA ASN A 216 -0.45 15.68 -6.35
C ASN A 216 -1.01 14.25 -6.49
N TYR A 217 -1.31 13.77 -7.69
CA TYR A 217 -1.87 12.43 -7.90
C TYR A 217 -0.85 11.48 -8.52
N ALA A 218 -0.80 10.24 -8.03
CA ALA A 218 -0.03 9.15 -8.64
C ALA A 218 -0.65 7.80 -8.20
N GLY A 219 -1.16 7.03 -9.16
CA GLY A 219 -1.95 5.84 -8.92
C GLY A 219 -3.44 6.13 -8.76
N VAL A 220 -4.20 5.07 -8.55
CA VAL A 220 -5.66 5.13 -8.39
C VAL A 220 -6.11 4.21 -7.26
N TYR A 221 -7.24 4.56 -6.65
CA TYR A 221 -7.96 3.71 -5.72
C TYR A 221 -9.14 3.01 -6.38
N GLY A 222 -9.48 1.85 -5.86
CA GLY A 222 -10.66 1.13 -6.31
C GLY A 222 -11.31 0.28 -5.25
N THR A 223 -12.53 -0.15 -5.56
CA THR A 223 -13.34 -1.07 -4.76
C THR A 223 -13.52 -2.39 -5.48
N VAL A 224 -13.58 -3.48 -4.73
CA VAL A 224 -13.72 -4.82 -5.30
C VAL A 224 -15.16 -5.02 -5.78
N VAL A 225 -15.31 -5.36 -7.06
CA VAL A 225 -16.62 -5.71 -7.67
C VAL A 225 -16.74 -7.20 -7.93
N ARG A 226 -15.63 -7.92 -7.94
CA ARG A 226 -15.59 -9.39 -7.96
C ARG A 226 -14.34 -9.90 -7.25
N ALA A 227 -14.57 -10.69 -6.20
CA ALA A 227 -13.51 -11.38 -5.47
C ALA A 227 -12.84 -12.45 -6.35
N GLY A 228 -11.59 -12.79 -6.03
CA GLY A 228 -10.83 -13.80 -6.77
C GLY A 228 -9.37 -13.78 -6.41
N GLU A 229 -8.56 -14.40 -7.24
CA GLU A 229 -7.12 -14.48 -7.05
C GLU A 229 -6.39 -13.52 -8.00
N LEU A 230 -5.36 -12.86 -7.49
CA LEU A 230 -4.40 -12.05 -8.24
C LEU A 230 -3.08 -12.80 -8.29
N ARG A 231 -2.42 -12.81 -9.46
CA ARG A 231 -1.08 -13.42 -9.66
C ARG A 231 -0.17 -12.44 -10.39
N VAL A 232 1.09 -12.41 -10.01
CA VAL A 232 2.13 -11.72 -10.79
C VAL A 232 2.18 -12.31 -12.20
N GLY A 233 2.31 -11.47 -13.22
CA GLY A 233 2.26 -11.84 -14.64
C GLY A 233 0.85 -11.96 -15.22
N GLN A 234 -0.20 -11.93 -14.41
CA GLN A 234 -1.59 -12.02 -14.87
C GLN A 234 -1.97 -10.82 -15.76
N VAL A 235 -2.66 -11.09 -16.84
CA VAL A 235 -3.16 -10.07 -17.77
C VAL A 235 -4.17 -9.16 -17.07
N VAL A 236 -4.08 -7.87 -17.35
CA VAL A 236 -5.02 -6.85 -16.88
C VAL A 236 -5.73 -6.25 -18.07
N THR A 237 -7.06 -6.24 -18.04
CA THR A 237 -7.89 -5.62 -19.08
C THR A 237 -8.76 -4.52 -18.50
N LEU A 238 -9.06 -3.50 -19.32
CA LEU A 238 -9.93 -2.39 -18.95
C LEU A 238 -11.29 -2.59 -19.59
N GLY A 239 -12.29 -2.79 -18.74
CA GLY A 239 -13.70 -2.82 -19.11
C GLY A 239 -14.38 -1.44 -19.08
N ALA A 240 -15.64 -1.42 -19.39
CA ALA A 240 -16.47 -0.21 -19.28
C ALA A 240 -16.65 0.22 -17.82
#